data_efb0b4911971e1aa5468ece3f49b904e
#
_entry.id   efb0b4911971e1aa5468ece3f49b904e
#
_cell.length_a   1.000
_cell.length_b   1.000
_cell.length_c   1.000
_cell.angle_alpha   90.00
_cell.angle_beta   90.00
_cell.angle_gamma   90.00
#
_symmetry.space_group_name_H-M   'P 1'
#
loop_
_entity.id
_entity.type
_entity.pdbx_description
1 polymer ?
#
loop_
_entity_poly.entity_id
_entity_poly.type
_entity_poly.pdbx_seq_one_letter_code
_entity_poly.pdbx_strand_id
1 'polypeptide(L)'
;MSARCRPVLITCLLLGFHSIAGAATEEVLNDITSFLAETYPADRPGASVLIMERGEIVHQAGYGLANVELGVPITKETVFRIGSVTKQFTATGIMLLEQRGQLSTSDPIKKYLPDYPTHGHNITIDHLLRHTSGIKSYTGIPDYMNTGIRDDLTTDELIDVFDNLPMEFAPGDQWNYNNSGYVLLGAIIEVVSGTRYEDFIAEQIAGPLGLTSTVYGGPKLVPNRASGYELDDDGNVVNAGFLSMTQPHAAGALLSTTGDLLAWHNALTGGEFIHDSSYIKMTSPSELNDGQRYPYGYGLSLGTLRGHRSIAHGGGIHGFACYTLWLPDEDVYIAILTNGAAEGPGPTTVASLVTAMYIGDPYPERKATDLSEADLNGLTGRFQAEHFPAVEIRIEAGQLIMEVGEFSVAPLFAESRYVLFMQDTLEYLDVQWGGLLATELHLHETEGEPPVVLKRVTN
;
A
#
# COMPACT_ATOMS: atom_id res chain seq x y z
N MET A 1 -20.34 64.12 45.04
CA MET A 1 -19.83 62.79 45.42
C MET A 1 -20.14 61.82 44.25
N SER A 2 -19.23 61.63 43.34
CA SER A 2 -19.40 60.75 42.20
C SER A 2 -18.45 59.58 42.33
N ALA A 3 -18.99 58.39 42.51
CA ALA A 3 -18.25 57.17 42.57
C ALA A 3 -17.94 56.68 41.14
N ARG A 4 -16.66 56.60 40.79
CA ARG A 4 -16.16 56.02 39.51
C ARG A 4 -15.99 54.51 39.73
N CYS A 5 -16.82 53.70 39.03
CA CYS A 5 -16.56 52.28 38.81
C CYS A 5 -15.43 52.11 37.82
N ARG A 6 -14.40 51.36 38.20
CA ARG A 6 -13.35 50.84 37.29
C ARG A 6 -13.80 49.48 36.76
N PRO A 7 -13.68 49.18 35.45
CA PRO A 7 -13.87 47.82 34.95
C PRO A 7 -12.61 46.96 35.25
N VAL A 8 -12.84 45.80 35.80
CA VAL A 8 -11.80 44.73 35.94
C VAL A 8 -11.75 43.98 34.61
N LEU A 9 -10.62 44.11 33.93
CA LEU A 9 -10.32 43.34 32.73
C LEU A 9 -9.87 41.94 33.17
N ILE A 10 -10.71 40.93 32.97
CA ILE A 10 -10.32 39.51 33.13
C ILE A 10 -9.68 39.10 31.82
N THR A 11 -8.36 39.00 31.79
CA THR A 11 -7.59 38.43 30.70
C THR A 11 -7.66 36.91 30.86
N CYS A 12 -8.52 36.22 30.11
CA CYS A 12 -8.47 34.77 29.95
C CYS A 12 -7.23 34.43 29.14
N LEU A 13 -6.20 33.93 29.83
CA LEU A 13 -5.08 33.21 29.20
C LEU A 13 -5.62 31.86 28.69
N LEU A 14 -5.91 31.77 27.42
CA LEU A 14 -6.07 30.49 26.73
C LEU A 14 -4.66 29.87 26.61
N LEU A 15 -4.30 29.04 27.59
CA LEU A 15 -3.20 28.10 27.46
C LEU A 15 -3.61 27.05 26.43
N GLY A 16 -3.24 27.27 25.17
CA GLY A 16 -3.27 26.24 24.17
C GLY A 16 -2.28 25.13 24.59
N PHE A 17 -2.82 24.02 25.06
CA PHE A 17 -2.06 22.79 25.14
C PHE A 17 -1.75 22.35 23.70
N HIS A 18 -0.63 22.84 23.15
CA HIS A 18 0.05 22.13 22.09
C HIS A 18 0.69 20.93 22.79
N SER A 19 0.12 19.77 22.60
CA SER A 19 0.80 18.50 22.83
C SER A 19 2.02 18.50 21.91
N ILE A 20 3.18 18.85 22.46
CA ILE A 20 4.45 18.55 21.80
C ILE A 20 4.53 17.03 21.92
N ALA A 21 4.24 16.31 20.82
CA ALA A 21 4.62 14.90 20.71
C ALA A 21 6.14 14.87 20.92
N GLY A 22 6.57 14.47 22.11
CA GLY A 22 7.98 14.27 22.40
C GLY A 22 8.46 13.06 21.60
N ALA A 23 9.73 13.05 21.20
CA ALA A 23 10.37 11.86 20.64
C ALA A 23 9.97 10.62 21.47
N ALA A 24 9.70 9.49 20.79
CA ALA A 24 9.34 8.25 21.48
C ALA A 24 10.41 7.92 22.52
N THR A 25 9.98 7.42 23.66
CA THR A 25 10.91 7.06 24.73
C THR A 25 11.75 5.85 24.32
N GLU A 26 12.91 5.66 24.95
CA GLU A 26 13.73 4.46 24.76
C GLU A 26 12.92 3.17 25.02
N GLU A 27 11.97 3.21 25.94
CA GLU A 27 11.05 2.11 26.23
C GLU A 27 10.19 1.73 25.01
N VAL A 28 9.55 2.71 24.35
CA VAL A 28 8.75 2.48 23.14
C VAL A 28 9.60 1.90 21.99
N LEU A 29 10.82 2.38 21.81
CA LEU A 29 11.74 1.83 20.77
C LEU A 29 12.15 0.39 21.10
N ASN A 30 12.31 0.05 22.38
CA ASN A 30 12.61 -1.31 22.82
C ASN A 30 11.40 -2.24 22.60
N ASP A 31 10.19 -1.77 22.88
CA ASP A 31 8.94 -2.52 22.63
C ASP A 31 8.76 -2.78 21.13
N ILE A 32 8.97 -1.77 20.29
CA ILE A 32 8.95 -1.89 18.83
C ILE A 32 10.00 -2.90 18.36
N THR A 33 11.22 -2.83 18.88
CA THR A 33 12.30 -3.76 18.52
C THR A 33 11.95 -5.20 18.89
N SER A 34 11.36 -5.40 20.06
CA SER A 34 10.92 -6.71 20.54
C SER A 34 9.79 -7.26 19.65
N PHE A 35 8.78 -6.45 19.36
CA PHE A 35 7.67 -6.78 18.47
C PHE A 35 8.19 -7.19 17.07
N LEU A 36 9.11 -6.42 16.49
CA LEU A 36 9.68 -6.72 15.18
C LEU A 36 10.52 -8.02 15.18
N ALA A 37 11.26 -8.28 16.27
CA ALA A 37 12.05 -9.51 16.40
C ALA A 37 11.16 -10.77 16.57
N GLU A 38 9.99 -10.63 17.18
CA GLU A 38 8.98 -11.70 17.28
C GLU A 38 8.27 -11.92 15.94
N THR A 39 7.92 -10.83 15.24
CA THR A 39 7.25 -10.89 13.93
C THR A 39 8.15 -11.48 12.84
N TYR A 40 9.45 -11.18 12.86
CA TYR A 40 10.44 -11.63 11.89
C TYR A 40 11.57 -12.45 12.55
N PRO A 41 11.34 -13.74 12.81
CA PRO A 41 12.31 -14.62 13.46
C PRO A 41 13.63 -14.70 12.72
N ALA A 42 14.72 -14.90 13.45
CA ALA A 42 16.09 -14.85 12.93
C ALA A 42 16.47 -15.98 11.93
N ASP A 43 15.67 -17.04 11.85
CA ASP A 43 15.90 -18.24 11.05
C ASP A 43 14.98 -18.38 9.81
N ARG A 44 14.16 -17.35 9.54
CA ARG A 44 13.18 -17.31 8.43
C ARG A 44 13.41 -16.08 7.54
N PRO A 45 12.74 -15.98 6.35
CA PRO A 45 12.64 -14.72 5.63
C PRO A 45 12.14 -13.62 6.56
N GLY A 46 12.50 -12.37 6.30
CA GLY A 46 12.21 -11.32 7.25
C GLY A 46 12.10 -9.94 6.63
N ALA A 47 12.52 -8.91 7.37
CA ALA A 47 12.31 -7.52 6.97
C ALA A 47 13.52 -6.61 7.23
N SER A 48 13.66 -5.57 6.40
CA SER A 48 14.40 -4.36 6.74
C SER A 48 13.39 -3.27 7.12
N VAL A 49 13.58 -2.68 8.30
CA VAL A 49 12.67 -1.68 8.88
C VAL A 49 13.43 -0.39 9.15
N LEU A 50 12.84 0.75 8.77
CA LEU A 50 13.34 2.08 9.08
C LEU A 50 12.19 2.95 9.61
N ILE A 51 12.48 3.70 10.69
CA ILE A 51 11.61 4.74 11.24
C ILE A 51 12.40 6.04 11.27
N MET A 52 11.82 7.11 10.74
CA MET A 52 12.37 8.47 10.81
C MET A 52 11.33 9.37 11.50
N GLU A 53 11.80 10.25 12.36
CA GLU A 53 11.03 11.38 12.91
C GLU A 53 11.79 12.67 12.67
N ARG A 54 11.15 13.66 12.03
CA ARG A 54 11.70 15.03 11.82
C ARG A 54 13.09 15.05 11.21
N GLY A 55 13.30 14.19 10.21
CA GLY A 55 14.56 14.07 9.50
C GLY A 55 15.62 13.20 10.17
N GLU A 56 15.39 12.72 11.40
CA GLU A 56 16.34 11.87 12.15
C GLU A 56 15.91 10.41 12.11
N ILE A 57 16.81 9.50 11.75
CA ILE A 57 16.55 8.06 11.81
C ILE A 57 16.56 7.63 13.28
N VAL A 58 15.41 7.21 13.79
CA VAL A 58 15.25 6.76 15.18
C VAL A 58 15.33 5.23 15.31
N HIS A 59 15.07 4.50 14.22
CA HIS A 59 15.23 3.05 14.13
C HIS A 59 15.61 2.64 12.72
N GLN A 60 16.63 1.78 12.58
CA GLN A 60 16.96 1.13 11.31
C GLN A 60 17.64 -0.22 11.57
N ALA A 61 16.96 -1.30 11.26
CA ALA A 61 17.46 -2.66 11.49
C ALA A 61 16.95 -3.66 10.45
N GLY A 62 17.69 -4.76 10.30
CA GLY A 62 17.28 -5.96 9.58
C GLY A 62 16.91 -7.07 10.56
N TYR A 63 15.88 -7.84 10.22
CA TYR A 63 15.37 -8.99 10.96
C TYR A 63 15.24 -10.16 10.02
N GLY A 64 15.55 -11.37 10.46
CA GLY A 64 15.51 -12.59 9.64
C GLY A 64 16.60 -12.69 8.58
N LEU A 65 16.37 -13.52 7.56
CA LEU A 65 17.36 -13.93 6.56
C LEU A 65 17.03 -13.36 5.17
N ALA A 66 18.02 -12.71 4.55
CA ALA A 66 17.98 -12.27 3.14
C ALA A 66 18.13 -13.47 2.17
N ASN A 67 18.81 -14.51 2.60
CA ASN A 67 18.90 -15.78 1.90
C ASN A 67 18.90 -16.91 2.93
N VAL A 68 17.84 -17.70 2.92
CA VAL A 68 17.61 -18.77 3.91
C VAL A 68 18.61 -19.92 3.71
N GLU A 69 18.86 -20.33 2.46
CA GLU A 69 19.73 -21.46 2.12
C GLU A 69 21.19 -21.20 2.52
N LEU A 70 21.64 -19.97 2.44
CA LEU A 70 23.00 -19.56 2.78
C LEU A 70 23.13 -19.00 4.20
N GLY A 71 22.01 -18.84 4.93
CA GLY A 71 22.01 -18.24 6.27
C GLY A 71 22.46 -16.78 6.29
N VAL A 72 22.21 -16.01 5.21
CA VAL A 72 22.63 -14.61 5.11
C VAL A 72 21.60 -13.72 5.81
N PRO A 73 21.98 -12.95 6.85
CA PRO A 73 21.02 -12.09 7.55
C PRO A 73 20.61 -10.88 6.70
N ILE A 74 19.40 -10.37 6.95
CA ILE A 74 18.97 -9.07 6.46
C ILE A 74 19.72 -7.97 7.22
N THR A 75 20.16 -6.96 6.49
CA THR A 75 20.78 -5.75 7.03
C THR A 75 20.08 -4.51 6.46
N LYS A 76 20.47 -3.32 6.92
CA LYS A 76 19.97 -2.05 6.37
C LYS A 76 20.39 -1.80 4.91
N GLU A 77 21.43 -2.50 4.44
CA GLU A 77 21.91 -2.46 3.06
C GLU A 77 21.26 -3.51 2.16
N THR A 78 20.42 -4.38 2.70
CA THR A 78 19.74 -5.42 1.92
C THR A 78 18.76 -4.78 0.92
N VAL A 79 18.85 -5.22 -0.34
CA VAL A 79 18.06 -4.70 -1.46
C VAL A 79 16.89 -5.63 -1.74
N PHE A 80 15.68 -5.06 -1.79
CA PHE A 80 14.44 -5.79 -2.02
C PHE A 80 13.76 -5.34 -3.31
N ARG A 81 12.98 -6.21 -3.93
CA ARG A 81 11.98 -5.78 -4.91
C ARG A 81 10.90 -4.98 -4.18
N ILE A 82 10.59 -3.76 -4.66
CA ILE A 82 9.63 -2.87 -3.99
C ILE A 82 8.24 -2.88 -4.62
N GLY A 83 8.02 -3.72 -5.66
CA GLY A 83 6.72 -3.85 -6.30
C GLY A 83 6.10 -2.48 -6.61
N SER A 84 4.84 -2.31 -6.26
CA SER A 84 4.07 -1.11 -6.62
C SER A 84 4.54 0.21 -5.99
N VAL A 85 5.45 0.22 -5.02
CA VAL A 85 6.13 1.46 -4.60
C VAL A 85 6.89 2.11 -5.78
N THR A 86 7.24 1.33 -6.82
CA THR A 86 7.72 1.83 -8.12
C THR A 86 6.83 2.92 -8.71
N LYS A 87 5.52 2.87 -8.48
CA LYS A 87 4.56 3.82 -9.05
C LYS A 87 4.82 5.27 -8.64
N GLN A 88 5.35 5.50 -7.46
CA GLN A 88 5.76 6.84 -7.01
C GLN A 88 6.85 7.41 -7.92
N PHE A 89 7.82 6.59 -8.32
CA PHE A 89 8.92 6.98 -9.20
C PHE A 89 8.41 7.25 -10.61
N THR A 90 7.52 6.40 -11.13
CA THR A 90 6.89 6.57 -12.45
C THR A 90 6.06 7.86 -12.49
N ALA A 91 5.22 8.09 -11.49
CA ALA A 91 4.41 9.30 -11.39
C ALA A 91 5.29 10.56 -11.32
N THR A 92 6.36 10.51 -10.52
CA THR A 92 7.34 11.61 -10.46
C THR A 92 8.04 11.82 -11.81
N GLY A 93 8.36 10.75 -12.55
CA GLY A 93 8.89 10.85 -13.91
C GLY A 93 7.97 11.64 -14.84
N ILE A 94 6.67 11.38 -14.78
CA ILE A 94 5.65 12.16 -15.51
C ILE A 94 5.64 13.62 -15.03
N MET A 95 5.69 13.87 -13.71
CA MET A 95 5.73 15.23 -13.17
C MET A 95 6.99 16.00 -13.61
N LEU A 96 8.15 15.37 -13.68
CA LEU A 96 9.37 15.99 -14.17
C LEU A 96 9.26 16.38 -15.66
N LEU A 97 8.64 15.53 -16.48
CA LEU A 97 8.38 15.85 -17.88
C LEU A 97 7.34 16.96 -18.04
N GLU A 98 6.31 17.01 -17.18
CA GLU A 98 5.33 18.11 -17.15
C GLU A 98 6.00 19.43 -16.73
N GLN A 99 6.83 19.44 -15.70
CA GLN A 99 7.59 20.63 -15.26
C GLN A 99 8.51 21.20 -16.36
N ARG A 100 9.03 20.32 -17.24
CA ARG A 100 9.85 20.71 -18.41
C ARG A 100 8.99 21.15 -19.59
N GLY A 101 7.66 21.13 -19.49
CA GLY A 101 6.74 21.49 -20.57
C GLY A 101 6.72 20.49 -21.72
N GLN A 102 7.19 19.25 -21.51
CA GLN A 102 7.26 18.21 -22.54
C GLN A 102 5.94 17.45 -22.71
N LEU A 103 5.13 17.42 -21.65
CA LEU A 103 3.78 16.86 -21.64
C LEU A 103 2.89 17.63 -20.67
N SER A 104 1.58 17.32 -20.66
CA SER A 104 0.63 17.70 -19.62
C SER A 104 -0.14 16.48 -19.14
N THR A 105 -0.43 16.38 -17.84
CA THR A 105 -1.28 15.30 -17.31
C THR A 105 -2.67 15.28 -17.92
N SER A 106 -3.17 16.41 -18.46
CA SER A 106 -4.44 16.49 -19.19
C SER A 106 -4.35 16.06 -20.66
N ASP A 107 -3.15 15.79 -21.19
CA ASP A 107 -2.99 15.32 -22.57
C ASP A 107 -3.64 13.94 -22.75
N PRO A 108 -4.33 13.72 -23.89
CA PRO A 108 -4.78 12.40 -24.27
C PRO A 108 -3.58 11.49 -24.57
N ILE A 109 -3.63 10.24 -24.11
CA ILE A 109 -2.55 9.26 -24.32
C ILE A 109 -2.23 9.05 -25.81
N LYS A 110 -3.22 9.16 -26.70
CA LYS A 110 -3.02 9.06 -28.15
C LYS A 110 -2.05 10.10 -28.74
N LYS A 111 -1.77 11.16 -28.02
CA LYS A 111 -0.73 12.12 -28.44
C LYS A 111 0.66 11.49 -28.44
N TYR A 112 0.88 10.53 -27.56
CA TYR A 112 2.17 9.86 -27.37
C TYR A 112 2.17 8.41 -27.86
N LEU A 113 1.02 7.75 -27.77
CA LEU A 113 0.78 6.36 -28.18
C LEU A 113 -0.35 6.36 -29.24
N PRO A 114 -0.08 6.83 -30.47
CA PRO A 114 -1.12 7.07 -31.48
C PRO A 114 -1.84 5.79 -31.92
N ASP A 115 -1.16 4.65 -31.86
CA ASP A 115 -1.69 3.36 -32.30
C ASP A 115 -2.46 2.61 -31.19
N TYR A 116 -2.33 3.03 -29.91
CA TYR A 116 -3.04 2.40 -28.79
C TYR A 116 -4.58 2.49 -28.97
N PRO A 117 -5.32 1.37 -28.92
CA PRO A 117 -6.76 1.36 -29.15
C PRO A 117 -7.51 1.87 -27.90
N THR A 118 -7.96 3.11 -27.92
CA THR A 118 -8.73 3.73 -26.82
C THR A 118 -10.22 3.39 -26.87
N HIS A 119 -10.66 2.53 -27.78
CA HIS A 119 -12.06 2.15 -27.99
C HIS A 119 -13.02 3.37 -28.13
N GLY A 120 -12.52 4.48 -28.68
CA GLY A 120 -13.29 5.72 -28.89
C GLY A 120 -13.34 6.64 -27.67
N HIS A 121 -12.70 6.30 -26.57
CA HIS A 121 -12.63 7.13 -25.36
C HIS A 121 -11.46 8.11 -25.39
N ASN A 122 -11.62 9.22 -24.68
CA ASN A 122 -10.54 10.17 -24.42
C ASN A 122 -9.86 9.82 -23.09
N ILE A 123 -8.86 8.95 -23.13
CA ILE A 123 -8.06 8.55 -21.97
C ILE A 123 -6.91 9.54 -21.83
N THR A 124 -6.75 10.16 -20.66
CA THR A 124 -5.65 11.11 -20.37
C THR A 124 -4.57 10.47 -19.51
N ILE A 125 -3.40 11.10 -19.43
CA ILE A 125 -2.32 10.72 -18.52
C ILE A 125 -2.82 10.77 -17.05
N ASP A 126 -3.64 11.77 -16.69
CA ASP A 126 -4.25 11.87 -15.36
C ASP A 126 -5.10 10.63 -15.01
N HIS A 127 -5.91 10.14 -15.96
CA HIS A 127 -6.68 8.91 -15.75
C HIS A 127 -5.80 7.69 -15.47
N LEU A 128 -4.62 7.57 -16.13
CA LEU A 128 -3.67 6.49 -15.86
C LEU A 128 -3.05 6.61 -14.46
N LEU A 129 -2.60 7.81 -14.10
CA LEU A 129 -1.97 8.10 -12.81
C LEU A 129 -2.90 7.80 -11.62
N ARG A 130 -4.21 8.06 -11.80
CA ARG A 130 -5.25 7.96 -10.76
C ARG A 130 -6.00 6.63 -10.74
N HIS A 131 -5.68 5.70 -11.65
CA HIS A 131 -6.41 4.43 -11.80
C HIS A 131 -7.89 4.58 -12.18
N THR A 132 -8.22 5.62 -12.97
CA THR A 132 -9.57 5.92 -13.42
C THR A 132 -9.74 5.77 -14.93
N SER A 133 -8.81 5.08 -15.61
CA SER A 133 -8.80 4.96 -17.06
C SER A 133 -9.83 4.00 -17.64
N GLY A 134 -10.28 3.01 -16.88
CA GLY A 134 -11.15 1.92 -17.34
C GLY A 134 -10.46 0.88 -18.22
N ILE A 135 -9.15 1.00 -18.47
CA ILE A 135 -8.35 -0.01 -19.18
C ILE A 135 -8.29 -1.28 -18.33
N LYS A 136 -8.38 -2.46 -18.99
CA LYS A 136 -8.20 -3.76 -18.31
C LYS A 136 -6.78 -3.91 -17.77
N SER A 137 -6.65 -4.26 -16.49
CA SER A 137 -5.33 -4.60 -15.92
C SER A 137 -4.87 -5.96 -16.43
N TYR A 138 -3.64 -6.03 -16.97
CA TYR A 138 -3.07 -7.31 -17.43
C TYR A 138 -2.91 -8.33 -16.29
N THR A 139 -2.72 -7.85 -15.06
CA THR A 139 -2.65 -8.71 -13.87
C THR A 139 -3.98 -9.33 -13.46
N GLY A 140 -5.10 -8.84 -14.02
CA GLY A 140 -6.44 -9.41 -13.86
C GLY A 140 -6.88 -10.31 -15.03
N ILE A 141 -5.98 -10.64 -15.97
CA ILE A 141 -6.26 -11.59 -17.03
C ILE A 141 -6.16 -13.01 -16.44
N PRO A 142 -7.20 -13.86 -16.60
CA PRO A 142 -7.17 -15.23 -16.09
C PRO A 142 -5.90 -15.98 -16.53
N ASP A 143 -5.30 -16.72 -15.64
CA ASP A 143 -4.09 -17.53 -15.85
C ASP A 143 -2.81 -16.79 -16.29
N TYR A 144 -2.87 -15.49 -16.60
CA TYR A 144 -1.69 -14.74 -17.05
C TYR A 144 -0.60 -14.69 -15.99
N MET A 145 -0.98 -14.46 -14.73
CA MET A 145 -0.05 -14.45 -13.59
C MET A 145 0.62 -15.80 -13.32
N ASN A 146 0.07 -16.88 -13.84
CA ASN A 146 0.62 -18.25 -13.71
C ASN A 146 1.50 -18.65 -14.90
N THR A 147 1.24 -18.10 -16.08
CA THR A 147 1.86 -18.56 -17.35
C THR A 147 2.69 -17.47 -18.03
N GLY A 148 2.06 -16.37 -18.45
CA GLY A 148 2.69 -15.30 -19.25
C GLY A 148 3.70 -14.45 -18.48
N ILE A 149 3.57 -14.35 -17.17
CA ILE A 149 4.40 -13.49 -16.31
C ILE A 149 5.89 -13.90 -16.28
N ARG A 150 6.24 -15.05 -16.85
CA ARG A 150 7.62 -15.59 -16.88
C ARG A 150 8.40 -15.15 -18.12
N ASP A 151 7.74 -14.66 -19.15
CA ASP A 151 8.36 -14.29 -20.40
C ASP A 151 8.99 -12.89 -20.32
N ASP A 152 10.18 -12.74 -20.89
CA ASP A 152 10.77 -11.42 -21.09
C ASP A 152 10.08 -10.75 -22.27
N LEU A 153 9.46 -9.60 -22.04
CA LEU A 153 8.76 -8.81 -23.04
C LEU A 153 9.39 -7.42 -23.18
N THR A 154 9.39 -6.88 -24.37
CA THR A 154 9.60 -5.45 -24.61
C THR A 154 8.38 -4.67 -24.11
N THR A 155 8.50 -3.34 -23.99
CA THR A 155 7.38 -2.48 -23.58
C THR A 155 6.19 -2.63 -24.52
N ASP A 156 6.42 -2.68 -25.85
CA ASP A 156 5.36 -2.85 -26.85
C ASP A 156 4.69 -4.22 -26.73
N GLU A 157 5.48 -5.31 -26.64
CA GLU A 157 4.93 -6.68 -26.45
C GLU A 157 4.11 -6.80 -25.14
N LEU A 158 4.51 -6.09 -24.08
CA LEU A 158 3.73 -6.06 -22.84
C LEU A 158 2.42 -5.30 -23.03
N ILE A 159 2.41 -4.22 -23.80
CA ILE A 159 1.19 -3.47 -24.14
C ILE A 159 0.25 -4.34 -24.97
N ASP A 160 0.76 -5.10 -25.95
CA ASP A 160 -0.02 -6.01 -26.80
C ASP A 160 -0.80 -7.07 -25.99
N VAL A 161 -0.36 -7.38 -24.76
CA VAL A 161 -1.08 -8.32 -23.87
C VAL A 161 -2.47 -7.82 -23.47
N PHE A 162 -2.66 -6.49 -23.39
CA PHE A 162 -3.91 -5.93 -22.85
C PHE A 162 -4.56 -4.85 -23.73
N ASP A 163 -3.93 -4.38 -24.80
CA ASP A 163 -4.40 -3.25 -25.59
C ASP A 163 -5.75 -3.50 -26.29
N ASN A 164 -5.99 -4.73 -26.74
CA ASN A 164 -7.23 -5.13 -27.43
C ASN A 164 -8.33 -5.64 -26.48
N LEU A 165 -8.11 -5.62 -25.16
CA LEU A 165 -9.14 -6.05 -24.21
C LEU A 165 -10.23 -4.97 -24.07
N PRO A 166 -11.48 -5.37 -23.81
CA PRO A 166 -12.58 -4.42 -23.63
C PRO A 166 -12.32 -3.55 -22.40
N MET A 167 -12.77 -2.30 -22.48
CA MET A 167 -12.78 -1.39 -21.32
C MET A 167 -13.68 -1.94 -20.22
N GLU A 168 -13.27 -1.78 -18.96
CA GLU A 168 -14.07 -2.18 -17.79
C GLU A 168 -15.14 -1.13 -17.47
N PHE A 169 -14.82 0.16 -17.69
CA PHE A 169 -15.72 1.30 -17.51
C PHE A 169 -15.24 2.49 -18.36
N ALA A 170 -16.04 3.53 -18.48
CA ALA A 170 -15.62 4.75 -19.16
C ALA A 170 -14.65 5.57 -18.30
N PRO A 171 -13.64 6.24 -18.90
CA PRO A 171 -12.65 7.02 -18.15
C PRO A 171 -13.30 8.02 -17.20
N GLY A 172 -12.88 7.98 -15.95
CA GLY A 172 -13.39 8.82 -14.87
C GLY A 172 -14.65 8.31 -14.17
N ASP A 173 -15.30 7.26 -14.65
CA ASP A 173 -16.55 6.77 -14.03
C ASP A 173 -16.32 5.94 -12.76
N GLN A 174 -15.20 5.25 -12.67
CA GLN A 174 -14.85 4.41 -11.52
C GLN A 174 -13.36 4.51 -11.21
N TRP A 175 -13.02 4.14 -9.98
CA TRP A 175 -11.65 3.86 -9.57
C TRP A 175 -11.42 2.34 -9.52
N ASN A 176 -10.39 1.87 -10.22
CA ASN A 176 -9.95 0.48 -10.16
C ASN A 176 -8.44 0.41 -10.33
N TYR A 177 -7.73 -0.08 -9.30
CA TYR A 177 -6.28 -0.18 -9.31
C TYR A 177 -5.78 -0.91 -10.57
N ASN A 178 -4.84 -0.30 -11.30
CA ASN A 178 -4.54 -0.73 -12.65
C ASN A 178 -3.04 -0.70 -12.96
N ASN A 179 -2.43 -1.87 -13.18
CA ASN A 179 -1.03 -1.99 -13.56
C ASN A 179 -0.79 -1.64 -15.04
N SER A 180 -1.72 -1.98 -15.95
CA SER A 180 -1.60 -1.64 -17.38
C SER A 180 -1.48 -0.12 -17.59
N GLY A 181 -2.22 0.69 -16.82
CA GLY A 181 -2.09 2.15 -16.86
C GLY A 181 -0.68 2.63 -16.56
N TYR A 182 -0.01 2.03 -15.58
CA TYR A 182 1.36 2.40 -15.24
C TYR A 182 2.39 1.86 -16.25
N VAL A 183 2.14 0.73 -16.90
CA VAL A 183 2.93 0.31 -18.06
C VAL A 183 2.85 1.36 -19.17
N LEU A 184 1.64 1.86 -19.51
CA LEU A 184 1.47 2.94 -20.50
C LEU A 184 2.16 4.25 -20.07
N LEU A 185 2.17 4.59 -18.78
CA LEU A 185 2.96 5.74 -18.28
C LEU A 185 4.45 5.55 -18.53
N GLY A 186 4.97 4.33 -18.33
CA GLY A 186 6.35 3.98 -18.69
C GLY A 186 6.63 4.18 -20.16
N ALA A 187 5.77 3.67 -21.05
CA ALA A 187 5.88 3.86 -22.48
C ALA A 187 5.83 5.35 -22.90
N ILE A 188 4.96 6.15 -22.25
CA ILE A 188 4.89 7.61 -22.49
C ILE A 188 6.20 8.29 -22.05
N ILE A 189 6.80 7.88 -20.93
CA ILE A 189 8.11 8.37 -20.49
C ILE A 189 9.15 8.05 -21.56
N GLU A 190 9.18 6.82 -22.11
CA GLU A 190 10.12 6.42 -23.16
C GLU A 190 9.96 7.26 -24.43
N VAL A 191 8.72 7.45 -24.91
CA VAL A 191 8.43 8.26 -26.10
C VAL A 191 8.84 9.72 -25.93
N VAL A 192 8.54 10.32 -24.78
CA VAL A 192 8.78 11.76 -24.52
C VAL A 192 10.26 12.04 -24.24
N SER A 193 10.93 11.16 -23.51
CA SER A 193 12.34 11.34 -23.14
C SER A 193 13.31 10.85 -24.22
N GLY A 194 12.88 9.91 -25.06
CA GLY A 194 13.75 9.25 -26.04
C GLY A 194 14.71 8.22 -25.42
N THR A 195 14.50 7.83 -24.15
CA THR A 195 15.32 6.85 -23.43
C THR A 195 14.43 5.74 -22.88
N ARG A 196 14.99 4.54 -22.63
CA ARG A 196 14.24 3.46 -22.01
C ARG A 196 13.82 3.87 -20.58
N TYR A 197 12.71 3.35 -20.11
CA TYR A 197 12.18 3.64 -18.76
C TYR A 197 13.24 3.42 -17.66
N GLU A 198 13.96 2.30 -17.71
CA GLU A 198 15.02 1.99 -16.73
C GLU A 198 16.15 3.01 -16.71
N ASP A 199 16.56 3.48 -17.90
CA ASP A 199 17.62 4.48 -18.04
C ASP A 199 17.12 5.86 -17.57
N PHE A 200 15.87 6.21 -17.89
CA PHE A 200 15.23 7.44 -17.40
C PHE A 200 15.18 7.48 -15.87
N ILE A 201 14.73 6.41 -15.20
CA ILE A 201 14.71 6.35 -13.73
C ILE A 201 16.14 6.49 -13.17
N ALA A 202 17.11 5.78 -13.75
CA ALA A 202 18.49 5.84 -13.29
C ALA A 202 19.13 7.24 -13.45
N GLU A 203 18.91 7.89 -14.60
CA GLU A 203 19.57 9.15 -14.95
C GLU A 203 18.84 10.38 -14.42
N GLN A 204 17.50 10.34 -14.38
CA GLN A 204 16.70 11.52 -14.05
C GLN A 204 16.21 11.54 -12.59
N ILE A 205 16.25 10.40 -11.90
CA ILE A 205 15.77 10.29 -10.51
C ILE A 205 16.86 9.71 -9.61
N ALA A 206 17.25 8.44 -9.79
CA ALA A 206 18.13 7.76 -8.84
C ALA A 206 19.52 8.39 -8.76
N GLY A 207 20.13 8.70 -9.91
CA GLY A 207 21.46 9.33 -9.98
C GLY A 207 21.51 10.71 -9.32
N PRO A 208 20.64 11.67 -9.69
CA PRO A 208 20.61 12.99 -9.07
C PRO A 208 20.37 12.98 -7.55
N LEU A 209 19.61 12.00 -7.06
CA LEU A 209 19.29 11.86 -5.63
C LEU A 209 20.26 10.96 -4.87
N GLY A 210 21.27 10.37 -5.55
CA GLY A 210 22.22 9.47 -4.93
C GLY A 210 21.63 8.15 -4.43
N LEU A 211 20.52 7.68 -5.01
CA LEU A 211 19.86 6.42 -4.65
C LEU A 211 20.62 5.24 -5.27
N THR A 212 21.72 4.86 -4.66
CA THR A 212 22.69 3.92 -5.25
C THR A 212 22.19 2.47 -5.29
N SER A 213 21.18 2.12 -4.52
CA SER A 213 20.57 0.80 -4.44
C SER A 213 19.18 0.76 -5.08
N THR A 214 18.67 1.90 -5.57
CA THR A 214 17.42 1.98 -6.31
C THR A 214 17.67 1.75 -7.78
N VAL A 215 17.31 0.56 -8.27
CA VAL A 215 17.62 0.12 -9.62
C VAL A 215 16.43 -0.62 -10.24
N TYR A 216 16.37 -0.64 -11.57
CA TYR A 216 15.42 -1.50 -12.29
C TYR A 216 15.84 -2.96 -12.16
N GLY A 217 14.88 -3.85 -11.82
CA GLY A 217 15.12 -5.28 -11.73
C GLY A 217 15.37 -5.89 -13.11
N GLY A 218 16.50 -6.55 -13.25
CA GLY A 218 16.89 -7.14 -14.53
C GLY A 218 18.04 -8.14 -14.34
N PRO A 219 18.72 -8.51 -15.43
CA PRO A 219 19.79 -9.50 -15.38
C PRO A 219 21.08 -8.98 -14.77
N LYS A 220 21.22 -7.67 -14.52
CA LYS A 220 22.40 -7.07 -13.90
C LYS A 220 22.53 -7.56 -12.44
N LEU A 221 23.77 -7.78 -12.00
CA LEU A 221 24.05 -8.12 -10.61
C LEU A 221 23.73 -6.91 -9.71
N VAL A 222 22.91 -7.15 -8.69
CA VAL A 222 22.59 -6.16 -7.66
C VAL A 222 23.21 -6.65 -6.36
N PRO A 223 24.23 -5.95 -5.83
CA PRO A 223 24.84 -6.32 -4.54
C PRO A 223 23.79 -6.33 -3.42
N ASN A 224 23.94 -7.22 -2.45
CA ASN A 224 23.07 -7.37 -1.28
C ASN A 224 21.58 -7.66 -1.60
N ARG A 225 21.27 -8.14 -2.81
CA ARG A 225 19.89 -8.47 -3.17
C ARG A 225 19.40 -9.67 -2.41
N ALA A 226 18.25 -9.54 -1.72
CA ALA A 226 17.56 -10.64 -1.07
C ALA A 226 17.01 -11.65 -2.09
N SER A 227 16.92 -12.92 -1.71
CA SER A 227 16.09 -13.95 -2.34
C SER A 227 14.65 -13.79 -1.87
N GLY A 228 13.68 -14.09 -2.74
CA GLY A 228 12.25 -14.03 -2.41
C GLY A 228 11.70 -15.41 -2.06
N TYR A 229 10.81 -15.46 -1.09
CA TYR A 229 10.21 -16.68 -0.57
C TYR A 229 8.69 -16.57 -0.50
N GLU A 230 8.01 -17.72 -0.56
CA GLU A 230 6.57 -17.86 -0.42
C GLU A 230 6.28 -19.04 0.54
N LEU A 231 5.04 -19.18 0.98
CA LEU A 231 4.59 -20.38 1.69
C LEU A 231 3.92 -21.31 0.69
N ASP A 232 4.20 -22.61 0.78
CA ASP A 232 3.45 -23.62 0.07
C ASP A 232 2.10 -23.93 0.78
N ASP A 233 1.29 -24.81 0.20
CA ASP A 233 -0.03 -25.17 0.74
C ASP A 233 0.05 -25.85 2.14
N ASP A 234 1.22 -26.36 2.51
CA ASP A 234 1.49 -26.97 3.81
C ASP A 234 2.09 -25.97 4.83
N GLY A 235 2.29 -24.70 4.43
CA GLY A 235 2.88 -23.63 5.26
C GLY A 235 4.42 -23.67 5.32
N ASN A 236 5.09 -24.45 4.46
CA ASN A 236 6.55 -24.46 4.42
C ASN A 236 7.07 -23.29 3.59
N VAL A 237 8.21 -22.73 4.01
CA VAL A 237 8.93 -21.71 3.24
C VAL A 237 9.54 -22.33 2.00
N VAL A 238 9.19 -21.82 0.83
CA VAL A 238 9.72 -22.23 -0.47
C VAL A 238 10.23 -21.01 -1.23
N ASN A 239 11.08 -21.24 -2.24
CA ASN A 239 11.50 -20.16 -3.13
C ASN A 239 10.30 -19.64 -3.92
N ALA A 240 10.18 -18.32 -4.00
CA ALA A 240 9.12 -17.68 -4.77
C ALA A 240 9.14 -18.07 -6.24
N GLY A 241 7.96 -18.11 -6.84
CA GLY A 241 7.79 -18.37 -8.25
C GLY A 241 8.58 -17.38 -9.12
N PHE A 242 9.11 -17.86 -10.25
CA PHE A 242 9.84 -16.98 -11.16
C PHE A 242 8.91 -15.97 -11.83
N LEU A 243 9.35 -14.71 -11.82
CA LEU A 243 8.74 -13.58 -12.50
C LEU A 243 9.81 -12.86 -13.32
N SER A 244 9.57 -12.65 -14.61
CA SER A 244 10.40 -11.72 -15.38
C SER A 244 10.17 -10.29 -14.92
N MET A 245 11.25 -9.55 -14.61
CA MET A 245 11.15 -8.16 -14.16
C MET A 245 10.77 -7.18 -15.28
N THR A 246 10.70 -7.63 -16.54
CA THR A 246 10.13 -6.83 -17.63
C THR A 246 8.60 -6.70 -17.50
N GLN A 247 7.94 -7.67 -16.86
CA GLN A 247 6.49 -7.74 -16.72
C GLN A 247 5.90 -6.64 -15.80
N PRO A 248 6.42 -6.39 -14.59
CA PRO A 248 5.91 -5.31 -13.75
C PRO A 248 6.30 -3.92 -14.30
N HIS A 249 7.35 -3.80 -15.13
CA HIS A 249 7.79 -2.58 -15.79
C HIS A 249 7.65 -1.34 -14.89
N ALA A 250 7.09 -0.26 -15.38
CA ALA A 250 6.86 0.99 -14.65
C ALA A 250 5.79 0.88 -13.54
N ALA A 251 5.08 -0.24 -13.45
CA ALA A 251 4.13 -0.51 -12.39
C ALA A 251 4.78 -1.15 -11.14
N GLY A 252 5.99 -1.79 -11.27
CA GLY A 252 6.49 -2.58 -10.16
C GLY A 252 7.93 -3.13 -10.26
N ALA A 253 8.77 -2.69 -11.22
CA ALA A 253 10.04 -3.35 -11.48
C ALA A 253 11.24 -2.85 -10.68
N LEU A 254 11.09 -1.86 -9.81
CA LEU A 254 12.24 -1.33 -9.07
C LEU A 254 12.61 -2.20 -7.86
N LEU A 255 13.89 -2.15 -7.54
CA LEU A 255 14.48 -2.64 -6.31
C LEU A 255 14.99 -1.44 -5.51
N SER A 256 15.01 -1.53 -4.17
CA SER A 256 15.53 -0.47 -3.30
C SER A 256 15.91 -0.99 -1.93
N THR A 257 16.40 -0.09 -1.08
CA THR A 257 16.64 -0.26 0.36
C THR A 257 15.76 0.69 1.17
N THR A 258 15.58 0.45 2.46
CA THR A 258 14.88 1.38 3.34
C THR A 258 15.57 2.74 3.40
N GLY A 259 16.91 2.79 3.31
CA GLY A 259 17.68 4.03 3.29
C GLY A 259 17.47 4.84 2.03
N ASP A 260 17.48 4.20 0.84
CA ASP A 260 17.20 4.88 -0.42
C ASP A 260 15.75 5.38 -0.48
N LEU A 261 14.79 4.61 0.09
CA LEU A 261 13.38 5.04 0.16
C LEU A 261 13.18 6.23 1.09
N LEU A 262 13.96 6.36 2.18
CA LEU A 262 13.95 7.56 3.00
C LEU A 262 14.53 8.76 2.23
N ALA A 263 15.65 8.58 1.54
CA ALA A 263 16.23 9.65 0.71
C ALA A 263 15.25 10.07 -0.42
N TRP A 264 14.55 9.11 -1.01
CA TRP A 264 13.47 9.34 -1.94
C TRP A 264 12.31 10.14 -1.33
N HIS A 265 11.83 9.74 -0.16
CA HIS A 265 10.80 10.45 0.59
C HIS A 265 11.18 11.92 0.83
N ASN A 266 12.39 12.16 1.35
CA ASN A 266 12.89 13.50 1.60
C ASN A 266 12.98 14.35 0.32
N ALA A 267 13.38 13.77 -0.80
CA ALA A 267 13.42 14.46 -2.08
C ALA A 267 12.02 14.81 -2.60
N LEU A 268 11.06 13.89 -2.44
CA LEU A 268 9.69 14.08 -2.89
C LEU A 268 8.96 15.16 -2.09
N THR A 269 9.22 15.25 -0.77
CA THR A 269 8.56 16.19 0.15
C THR A 269 9.30 17.52 0.31
N GLY A 270 10.60 17.58 -0.03
CA GLY A 270 11.46 18.74 0.21
C GLY A 270 11.30 19.93 -0.74
N GLY A 271 10.50 19.79 -1.82
CA GLY A 271 10.19 20.88 -2.76
C GLY A 271 11.31 21.28 -3.72
N GLU A 272 12.54 20.72 -3.58
CA GLU A 272 13.67 21.03 -4.46
C GLU A 272 13.70 20.13 -5.71
N PHE A 273 13.33 18.87 -5.59
CA PHE A 273 13.37 17.88 -6.67
C PHE A 273 12.17 17.97 -7.59
N ILE A 274 10.96 18.10 -7.02
CA ILE A 274 9.74 18.42 -7.76
C ILE A 274 9.11 19.69 -7.17
N HIS A 275 8.40 20.45 -8.01
CA HIS A 275 7.72 21.66 -7.55
C HIS A 275 6.56 21.31 -6.60
N ASP A 276 6.28 22.18 -5.63
CA ASP A 276 5.15 22.04 -4.70
C ASP A 276 3.84 21.78 -5.42
N SER A 277 3.61 22.45 -6.55
CA SER A 277 2.39 22.25 -7.38
C SER A 277 2.27 20.85 -7.94
N SER A 278 3.39 20.20 -8.27
CA SER A 278 3.43 18.80 -8.71
C SER A 278 3.17 17.87 -7.53
N TYR A 279 3.78 18.11 -6.40
CA TYR A 279 3.55 17.33 -5.19
C TYR A 279 2.09 17.42 -4.72
N ILE A 280 1.49 18.62 -4.76
CA ILE A 280 0.06 18.81 -4.47
C ILE A 280 -0.81 17.97 -5.41
N LYS A 281 -0.51 17.91 -6.72
CA LYS A 281 -1.24 17.01 -7.65
C LYS A 281 -1.10 15.54 -7.24
N MET A 282 0.11 15.11 -6.88
CA MET A 282 0.40 13.73 -6.48
C MET A 282 -0.33 13.33 -5.20
N THR A 283 -0.55 14.28 -4.28
CA THR A 283 -1.19 14.05 -2.99
C THR A 283 -2.64 14.56 -2.92
N SER A 284 -3.26 14.84 -4.07
CA SER A 284 -4.68 15.18 -4.17
C SER A 284 -5.50 13.93 -4.49
N PRO A 285 -6.65 13.72 -3.82
CA PRO A 285 -7.50 12.57 -4.11
C PRO A 285 -8.02 12.59 -5.54
N SER A 286 -8.27 11.41 -6.11
CA SER A 286 -8.94 11.25 -7.40
C SER A 286 -10.39 11.72 -7.29
N GLU A 287 -10.87 12.43 -8.32
CA GLU A 287 -12.27 12.84 -8.40
C GLU A 287 -12.90 12.18 -9.62
N LEU A 288 -14.01 11.46 -9.41
CA LEU A 288 -14.75 10.76 -10.45
C LEU A 288 -15.73 11.71 -11.16
N ASN A 289 -16.27 11.28 -12.31
CA ASN A 289 -17.21 12.07 -13.11
C ASN A 289 -18.51 12.44 -12.36
N ASP A 290 -18.89 11.66 -11.36
CA ASP A 290 -20.05 11.92 -10.48
C ASP A 290 -19.73 12.84 -9.29
N GLY A 291 -18.45 13.24 -9.14
CA GLY A 291 -17.96 14.06 -8.03
C GLY A 291 -17.56 13.27 -6.79
N GLN A 292 -17.67 11.95 -6.81
CA GLN A 292 -17.12 11.09 -5.72
C GLN A 292 -15.61 11.22 -5.69
N ARG A 293 -15.04 11.29 -4.48
CA ARG A 293 -13.58 11.30 -4.29
C ARG A 293 -13.09 9.97 -3.79
N TYR A 294 -11.98 9.54 -4.38
CA TYR A 294 -11.28 8.32 -3.97
C TYR A 294 -9.92 8.68 -3.38
N PRO A 295 -9.52 8.10 -2.24
CA PRO A 295 -8.30 8.51 -1.50
C PRO A 295 -7.02 7.98 -2.15
N TYR A 296 -6.81 8.28 -3.43
CA TYR A 296 -5.62 7.92 -4.19
C TYR A 296 -5.18 9.06 -5.10
N GLY A 297 -3.91 9.42 -5.02
CA GLY A 297 -3.29 10.44 -5.86
C GLY A 297 -2.50 9.83 -7.03
N TYR A 298 -1.28 10.32 -7.28
CA TYR A 298 -0.38 9.79 -8.31
C TYR A 298 0.65 8.85 -7.66
N GLY A 299 0.35 7.55 -7.64
CA GLY A 299 1.18 6.54 -7.01
C GLY A 299 1.26 6.64 -5.47
N LEU A 300 0.28 7.28 -4.85
CA LEU A 300 0.19 7.51 -3.41
C LEU A 300 -1.23 7.28 -2.92
N SER A 301 -1.39 6.45 -1.91
CA SER A 301 -2.63 6.27 -1.15
C SER A 301 -2.72 7.36 -0.08
N LEU A 302 -3.91 7.91 0.10
CA LEU A 302 -4.19 8.97 1.05
C LEU A 302 -5.17 8.43 2.09
N GLY A 303 -4.91 8.66 3.36
CA GLY A 303 -5.76 8.08 4.41
C GLY A 303 -5.52 8.70 5.77
N THR A 304 -5.92 7.97 6.78
CA THR A 304 -5.66 8.27 8.19
C THR A 304 -5.13 7.04 8.90
N LEU A 305 -4.32 7.25 9.92
CA LEU A 305 -3.87 6.24 10.86
C LEU A 305 -4.01 6.82 12.26
N ARG A 306 -4.81 6.19 13.11
CA ARG A 306 -5.15 6.68 14.47
C ARG A 306 -5.65 8.13 14.47
N GLY A 307 -6.40 8.52 13.40
CA GLY A 307 -6.89 9.89 13.21
C GLY A 307 -5.87 10.89 12.66
N HIS A 308 -4.61 10.50 12.48
CA HIS A 308 -3.57 11.30 11.87
C HIS A 308 -3.57 11.12 10.35
N ARG A 309 -3.44 12.21 9.60
CA ARG A 309 -3.34 12.15 8.13
C ARG A 309 -2.17 11.27 7.72
N SER A 310 -2.39 10.38 6.75
CA SER A 310 -1.37 9.47 6.26
C SER A 310 -1.25 9.52 4.73
N ILE A 311 -0.01 9.36 4.24
CA ILE A 311 0.33 9.18 2.85
C ILE A 311 1.18 7.91 2.76
N ALA A 312 0.76 6.95 1.95
CA ALA A 312 1.36 5.63 1.95
C ALA A 312 1.36 4.99 0.56
N HIS A 313 2.13 3.95 0.37
CA HIS A 313 1.93 2.99 -0.70
C HIS A 313 2.51 1.63 -0.35
N GLY A 314 1.77 0.58 -0.65
CA GLY A 314 2.24 -0.79 -0.56
C GLY A 314 2.86 -1.30 -1.85
N GLY A 315 3.63 -2.37 -1.76
CA GLY A 315 4.14 -3.09 -2.91
C GLY A 315 4.11 -4.58 -2.67
N GLY A 316 3.53 -5.34 -3.60
CA GLY A 316 3.53 -6.79 -3.62
C GLY A 316 4.07 -7.30 -4.95
N ILE A 317 4.96 -8.26 -4.91
CA ILE A 317 5.52 -8.95 -6.07
C ILE A 317 6.09 -10.29 -5.59
N HIS A 318 6.13 -11.30 -6.46
CA HIS A 318 6.57 -12.66 -6.12
C HIS A 318 7.73 -12.68 -5.13
N GLY A 319 7.48 -13.23 -3.94
CA GLY A 319 8.43 -13.37 -2.85
C GLY A 319 8.79 -12.09 -2.10
N PHE A 320 8.10 -10.97 -2.36
CA PHE A 320 8.38 -9.70 -1.68
C PHE A 320 7.10 -8.92 -1.42
N ALA A 321 7.04 -8.30 -0.25
CA ALA A 321 6.04 -7.30 0.07
C ALA A 321 6.70 -6.11 0.77
N CYS A 322 6.15 -4.92 0.58
CA CYS A 322 6.68 -3.74 1.24
C CYS A 322 5.58 -2.72 1.52
N TYR A 323 5.87 -1.82 2.43
CA TYR A 323 4.99 -0.70 2.75
C TYR A 323 5.81 0.51 3.16
N THR A 324 5.41 1.68 2.64
CA THR A 324 5.92 2.97 3.09
C THR A 324 4.75 3.80 3.60
N LEU A 325 4.91 4.44 4.74
CA LEU A 325 3.90 5.25 5.40
C LEU A 325 4.55 6.53 5.92
N TRP A 326 3.89 7.65 5.70
CA TRP A 326 4.26 8.94 6.27
C TRP A 326 3.06 9.61 6.93
N LEU A 327 3.27 10.13 8.13
CA LEU A 327 2.35 11.00 8.84
C LEU A 327 2.86 12.44 8.73
N PRO A 328 2.30 13.25 7.82
CA PRO A 328 2.83 14.59 7.51
C PRO A 328 2.83 15.58 8.69
N ASP A 329 1.84 15.47 9.56
CA ASP A 329 1.65 16.42 10.65
C ASP A 329 2.59 16.13 11.84
N GLU A 330 3.02 14.88 12.00
CA GLU A 330 3.99 14.38 12.99
C GLU A 330 5.41 14.37 12.44
N ASP A 331 5.54 14.39 11.11
CA ASP A 331 6.77 14.14 10.36
C ASP A 331 7.43 12.81 10.75
N VAL A 332 6.60 11.75 10.76
CA VAL A 332 7.03 10.36 11.00
C VAL A 332 6.92 9.56 9.71
N TYR A 333 8.04 8.99 9.26
CA TYR A 333 8.11 8.12 8.08
C TYR A 333 8.56 6.72 8.46
N ILE A 334 7.90 5.71 7.91
CA ILE A 334 8.22 4.31 8.09
C ILE A 334 8.36 3.63 6.74
N ALA A 335 9.40 2.80 6.60
CA ALA A 335 9.57 1.88 5.48
C ALA A 335 9.82 0.47 6.00
N ILE A 336 9.03 -0.50 5.51
CA ILE A 336 9.19 -1.93 5.79
C ILE A 336 9.28 -2.67 4.46
N LEU A 337 10.39 -3.38 4.26
CA LEU A 337 10.65 -4.20 3.07
C LEU A 337 10.86 -5.64 3.50
N THR A 338 10.05 -6.58 2.98
CA THR A 338 10.13 -8.00 3.32
C THR A 338 10.46 -8.85 2.10
N ASN A 339 11.10 -9.99 2.32
CA ASN A 339 11.47 -10.96 1.28
C ASN A 339 10.73 -12.31 1.39
N GLY A 340 9.54 -12.29 1.96
CA GLY A 340 8.71 -13.50 2.03
C GLY A 340 7.38 -13.25 2.68
N ALA A 341 6.45 -14.17 2.46
CA ALA A 341 5.29 -14.32 3.32
C ALA A 341 5.79 -14.92 4.64
N ALA A 342 5.74 -14.14 5.72
CA ALA A 342 5.84 -14.69 7.06
C ALA A 342 4.46 -15.24 7.45
N GLU A 343 4.43 -16.27 8.31
CA GLU A 343 3.26 -16.52 9.13
C GLU A 343 3.11 -15.27 10.00
N GLY A 344 1.97 -14.57 9.93
CA GLY A 344 1.73 -13.37 10.72
C GLY A 344 1.43 -12.12 9.86
N PRO A 345 1.43 -10.93 10.49
CA PRO A 345 0.96 -9.71 9.86
C PRO A 345 1.88 -9.28 8.69
N GLY A 346 1.25 -8.89 7.58
CA GLY A 346 1.94 -8.31 6.43
C GLY A 346 2.55 -6.92 6.73
N PRO A 347 3.45 -6.42 5.85
CA PRO A 347 4.17 -5.16 6.11
C PRO A 347 3.26 -3.95 6.28
N THR A 348 2.07 -3.94 5.71
CA THR A 348 1.05 -2.88 5.92
C THR A 348 0.58 -2.86 7.36
N THR A 349 0.18 -4.01 7.89
CA THR A 349 -0.27 -4.16 9.28
C THR A 349 0.88 -3.84 10.25
N VAL A 350 2.08 -4.39 10.00
CA VAL A 350 3.26 -4.12 10.85
C VAL A 350 3.59 -2.64 10.87
N ALA A 351 3.60 -1.95 9.72
CA ALA A 351 3.84 -0.52 9.66
C ALA A 351 2.80 0.27 10.45
N SER A 352 1.52 -0.09 10.34
CA SER A 352 0.44 0.56 11.09
C SER A 352 0.58 0.35 12.60
N LEU A 353 0.87 -0.88 13.04
CA LEU A 353 1.09 -1.21 14.46
C LEU A 353 2.30 -0.45 15.02
N VAL A 354 3.43 -0.52 14.31
CA VAL A 354 4.67 0.17 14.73
C VAL A 354 4.48 1.68 14.78
N THR A 355 3.80 2.26 13.77
CA THR A 355 3.50 3.70 13.77
C THR A 355 2.61 4.09 14.95
N ALA A 356 1.55 3.33 15.21
CA ALA A 356 0.64 3.58 16.32
C ALA A 356 1.34 3.49 17.69
N MET A 357 2.22 2.48 17.88
CA MET A 357 3.09 2.38 19.06
C MET A 357 4.01 3.62 19.17
N TYR A 358 4.65 4.00 18.05
CA TYR A 358 5.61 5.09 18.01
C TYR A 358 5.01 6.45 18.38
N ILE A 359 3.79 6.74 17.87
CA ILE A 359 3.08 8.01 18.19
C ILE A 359 2.36 7.98 19.55
N GLY A 360 2.42 6.86 20.29
CA GLY A 360 1.82 6.72 21.64
C GLY A 360 0.32 6.49 21.64
N ASP A 361 -0.28 6.05 20.53
CA ASP A 361 -1.68 5.65 20.41
C ASP A 361 -1.80 4.23 19.80
N PRO A 362 -1.32 3.19 20.51
CA PRO A 362 -1.31 1.82 20.01
C PRO A 362 -2.72 1.28 19.78
N TYR A 363 -2.85 0.39 18.80
CA TYR A 363 -4.08 -0.38 18.62
C TYR A 363 -4.35 -1.27 19.83
N PRO A 364 -5.63 -1.44 20.22
CA PRO A 364 -5.96 -2.36 21.30
C PRO A 364 -5.61 -3.79 20.91
N GLU A 365 -4.99 -4.52 21.85
CA GLU A 365 -4.75 -5.95 21.68
C GLU A 365 -6.10 -6.69 21.72
N ARG A 366 -6.46 -7.37 20.63
CA ARG A 366 -7.66 -8.21 20.58
C ARG A 366 -7.34 -9.61 21.08
N LYS A 367 -8.17 -10.11 22.01
CA LYS A 367 -8.00 -11.45 22.59
C LYS A 367 -9.18 -12.33 22.21
N ALA A 368 -8.88 -13.50 21.67
CA ALA A 368 -9.90 -14.48 21.34
C ALA A 368 -10.56 -15.04 22.61
N THR A 369 -11.88 -15.16 22.55
CA THR A 369 -12.70 -15.80 23.56
C THR A 369 -13.57 -16.87 22.92
N ASP A 370 -13.87 -17.92 23.68
CA ASP A 370 -14.78 -18.97 23.20
C ASP A 370 -16.22 -18.45 23.15
N LEU A 371 -16.89 -18.70 22.03
CA LEU A 371 -18.32 -18.45 21.90
C LEU A 371 -19.13 -19.69 22.25
N SER A 372 -20.38 -19.48 22.68
CA SER A 372 -21.33 -20.57 22.85
C SER A 372 -21.65 -21.21 21.48
N GLU A 373 -22.01 -22.50 21.47
CA GLU A 373 -22.43 -23.19 20.24
C GLU A 373 -23.63 -22.47 19.58
N ALA A 374 -24.53 -21.88 20.37
CA ALA A 374 -25.64 -21.10 19.86
C ALA A 374 -25.20 -19.82 19.14
N ASP A 375 -24.19 -19.11 19.68
CA ASP A 375 -23.63 -17.91 19.04
C ASP A 375 -22.84 -18.26 17.77
N LEU A 376 -22.03 -19.34 17.82
CA LEU A 376 -21.33 -19.84 16.63
C LEU A 376 -22.31 -20.15 15.48
N ASN A 377 -23.36 -20.93 15.77
CA ASN A 377 -24.40 -21.25 14.79
C ASN A 377 -25.17 -20.01 14.30
N GLY A 378 -25.38 -19.03 15.18
CA GLY A 378 -26.05 -17.77 14.84
C GLY A 378 -25.25 -16.87 13.90
N LEU A 379 -23.93 -17.00 13.87
CA LEU A 379 -23.02 -16.27 12.99
C LEU A 379 -22.96 -16.88 11.57
N THR A 380 -23.12 -18.21 11.43
CA THR A 380 -23.00 -18.87 10.13
C THR A 380 -24.05 -18.39 9.14
N GLY A 381 -23.65 -18.24 7.87
CA GLY A 381 -24.55 -17.88 6.78
C GLY A 381 -23.90 -16.96 5.75
N ARG A 382 -24.69 -16.57 4.77
CA ARG A 382 -24.27 -15.69 3.68
C ARG A 382 -24.71 -14.26 3.95
N PHE A 383 -23.79 -13.32 3.71
CA PHE A 383 -24.00 -11.90 3.86
C PHE A 383 -23.60 -11.17 2.58
N GLN A 384 -24.28 -10.05 2.29
CA GLN A 384 -24.04 -9.31 1.06
C GLN A 384 -24.23 -7.80 1.29
N ALA A 385 -23.40 -7.00 0.62
CA ALA A 385 -23.57 -5.57 0.45
C ALA A 385 -23.59 -5.20 -1.05
N GLU A 386 -24.10 -4.03 -1.37
CA GLU A 386 -24.03 -3.48 -2.72
C GLU A 386 -22.58 -3.19 -3.07
N HIS A 387 -22.12 -3.61 -4.25
CA HIS A 387 -20.74 -3.43 -4.75
C HIS A 387 -19.63 -4.11 -3.93
N PHE A 388 -19.97 -5.09 -3.07
CA PHE A 388 -19.00 -5.88 -2.32
C PHE A 388 -19.21 -7.38 -2.62
N PRO A 389 -18.13 -8.17 -2.71
CA PRO A 389 -18.27 -9.62 -2.89
C PRO A 389 -19.12 -10.25 -1.78
N ALA A 390 -19.84 -11.32 -2.12
CA ALA A 390 -20.60 -12.04 -1.11
C ALA A 390 -19.66 -12.61 -0.04
N VAL A 391 -20.05 -12.49 1.22
CA VAL A 391 -19.32 -13.05 2.37
C VAL A 391 -20.08 -14.24 2.90
N GLU A 392 -19.40 -15.37 3.07
CA GLU A 392 -19.94 -16.56 3.71
C GLU A 392 -19.18 -16.82 5.02
N ILE A 393 -19.92 -16.99 6.12
CA ILE A 393 -19.36 -17.45 7.39
C ILE A 393 -19.80 -18.88 7.63
N ARG A 394 -18.85 -19.79 7.82
CA ARG A 394 -19.06 -21.20 8.12
C ARG A 394 -18.19 -21.66 9.28
N ILE A 395 -18.48 -22.86 9.78
CA ILE A 395 -17.67 -23.50 10.83
C ILE A 395 -16.91 -24.66 10.20
N GLU A 396 -15.60 -24.69 10.35
CA GLU A 396 -14.74 -25.81 9.99
C GLU A 396 -13.93 -26.24 11.21
N ALA A 397 -14.00 -27.50 11.56
CA ALA A 397 -13.31 -28.09 12.72
C ALA A 397 -13.48 -27.29 14.05
N GLY A 398 -14.62 -26.59 14.21
CA GLY A 398 -14.93 -25.77 15.38
C GLY A 398 -14.48 -24.31 15.27
N GLN A 399 -13.79 -23.92 14.20
CA GLN A 399 -13.33 -22.57 13.92
C GLN A 399 -14.31 -21.86 12.98
N LEU A 400 -14.61 -20.58 13.25
CA LEU A 400 -15.29 -19.72 12.27
C LEU A 400 -14.33 -19.39 11.13
N ILE A 401 -14.84 -19.56 9.91
CA ILE A 401 -14.12 -19.22 8.68
C ILE A 401 -14.97 -18.21 7.92
N MET A 402 -14.36 -17.13 7.49
CA MET A 402 -14.94 -16.15 6.57
C MET A 402 -14.38 -16.38 5.17
N GLU A 403 -15.27 -16.45 4.20
CA GLU A 403 -14.94 -16.51 2.78
C GLU A 403 -15.51 -15.28 2.09
N VAL A 404 -14.69 -14.57 1.32
CA VAL A 404 -15.05 -13.35 0.59
C VAL A 404 -14.95 -13.62 -0.91
N GLY A 405 -16.09 -13.86 -1.55
CA GLY A 405 -16.16 -14.23 -2.97
C GLY A 405 -15.35 -15.50 -3.27
N GLU A 406 -14.54 -15.45 -4.33
CA GLU A 406 -13.59 -16.52 -4.71
C GLU A 406 -12.12 -16.14 -4.32
N PHE A 407 -11.94 -15.04 -3.54
CA PHE A 407 -10.64 -14.38 -3.42
C PHE A 407 -9.96 -14.58 -2.08
N SER A 408 -10.70 -14.76 -1.00
CA SER A 408 -10.12 -14.80 0.34
C SER A 408 -10.86 -15.75 1.26
N VAL A 409 -10.10 -16.56 1.99
CA VAL A 409 -10.58 -17.42 3.07
C VAL A 409 -9.72 -17.14 4.30
N ALA A 410 -10.34 -16.74 5.40
CA ALA A 410 -9.63 -16.40 6.64
C ALA A 410 -10.35 -16.94 7.89
N PRO A 411 -9.60 -17.39 8.91
CA PRO A 411 -10.17 -17.72 10.20
C PRO A 411 -10.63 -16.45 10.91
N LEU A 412 -11.84 -16.51 11.51
CA LEU A 412 -12.37 -15.46 12.36
C LEU A 412 -12.26 -15.85 13.83
N PHE A 413 -11.79 -14.94 14.64
CA PHE A 413 -11.73 -15.04 16.10
C PHE A 413 -12.76 -14.11 16.73
N ALA A 414 -13.30 -14.48 17.86
CA ALA A 414 -14.25 -13.66 18.56
C ALA A 414 -13.59 -12.98 19.77
N GLU A 415 -13.59 -11.66 19.80
CA GLU A 415 -13.32 -10.91 21.04
C GLU A 415 -14.55 -10.96 21.97
N SER A 416 -15.73 -10.97 21.37
CA SER A 416 -17.03 -11.17 22.02
C SER A 416 -18.04 -11.65 20.97
N ARG A 417 -19.28 -11.97 21.38
CA ARG A 417 -20.36 -12.25 20.42
C ARG A 417 -20.69 -11.06 19.49
N TYR A 418 -20.23 -9.86 19.83
CA TYR A 418 -20.50 -8.62 19.09
C TYR A 418 -19.33 -8.16 18.22
N VAL A 419 -18.13 -8.69 18.44
CA VAL A 419 -16.91 -8.30 17.73
C VAL A 419 -16.15 -9.55 17.32
N LEU A 420 -15.94 -9.68 16.01
CA LEU A 420 -15.08 -10.69 15.41
C LEU A 420 -13.87 -10.00 14.76
N PHE A 421 -12.74 -10.68 14.70
CA PHE A 421 -11.52 -10.14 14.10
C PHE A 421 -10.76 -11.24 13.36
N MET A 422 -9.94 -10.83 12.42
CA MET A 422 -8.96 -11.69 11.78
C MET A 422 -7.62 -11.52 12.49
N GLN A 423 -6.95 -12.62 12.77
CA GLN A 423 -5.58 -12.58 13.30
C GLN A 423 -4.66 -11.98 12.22
N ASP A 424 -3.61 -11.28 12.62
CA ASP A 424 -2.61 -10.70 11.72
C ASP A 424 -3.09 -9.56 10.82
N THR A 425 -4.32 -9.05 11.02
CA THR A 425 -4.83 -7.85 10.36
C THR A 425 -5.36 -6.84 11.39
N LEU A 426 -5.69 -5.63 10.94
CA LEU A 426 -6.40 -4.64 11.76
C LEU A 426 -7.91 -4.67 11.51
N GLU A 427 -8.34 -5.50 10.57
CA GLU A 427 -9.73 -5.63 10.17
C GLU A 427 -10.55 -6.36 11.24
N TYR A 428 -11.78 -5.90 11.44
CA TYR A 428 -12.71 -6.52 12.36
C TYR A 428 -14.17 -6.32 11.93
N LEU A 429 -15.05 -7.09 12.52
CA LEU A 429 -16.48 -7.08 12.24
C LEU A 429 -17.25 -6.77 13.53
N ASP A 430 -18.08 -5.72 13.50
CA ASP A 430 -19.13 -5.54 14.48
C ASP A 430 -20.37 -6.33 14.07
N VAL A 431 -20.93 -7.13 14.98
CA VAL A 431 -22.04 -8.04 14.72
C VAL A 431 -23.34 -7.46 15.29
N GLN A 432 -24.35 -7.33 14.41
CA GLN A 432 -25.71 -6.95 14.81
C GLN A 432 -26.59 -8.22 14.88
N TRP A 433 -27.28 -8.38 16.01
CA TRP A 433 -28.09 -9.57 16.28
C TRP A 433 -29.59 -9.30 16.20
N GLY A 434 -30.33 -10.14 15.44
CA GLY A 434 -31.78 -10.24 15.46
C GLY A 434 -32.24 -11.48 16.21
N GLY A 435 -32.18 -11.46 17.54
CA GLY A 435 -32.44 -12.64 18.37
C GLY A 435 -31.26 -13.60 18.42
N LEU A 436 -31.39 -14.79 17.88
CA LEU A 436 -30.33 -15.83 17.86
C LEU A 436 -29.47 -15.81 16.62
N LEU A 437 -29.82 -15.01 15.61
CA LEU A 437 -29.08 -14.93 14.35
C LEU A 437 -28.44 -13.55 14.21
N ALA A 438 -27.19 -13.50 13.71
CA ALA A 438 -26.59 -12.29 13.23
C ALA A 438 -27.34 -11.81 11.99
N THR A 439 -27.79 -10.57 11.97
CA THR A 439 -28.57 -9.97 10.86
C THR A 439 -27.72 -9.11 9.95
N GLU A 440 -26.71 -8.43 10.54
CA GLU A 440 -25.77 -7.60 9.81
C GLU A 440 -24.35 -7.78 10.38
N LEU A 441 -23.36 -7.64 9.52
CA LEU A 441 -21.93 -7.54 9.87
C LEU A 441 -21.43 -6.21 9.34
N HIS A 442 -20.79 -5.44 10.19
CA HIS A 442 -20.16 -4.18 9.82
C HIS A 442 -18.65 -4.41 9.74
N LEU A 443 -18.15 -4.60 8.52
CA LEU A 443 -16.73 -4.87 8.27
C LEU A 443 -15.95 -3.55 8.25
N HIS A 444 -15.00 -3.42 9.15
CA HIS A 444 -14.05 -2.33 9.25
C HIS A 444 -12.73 -2.75 8.58
N GLU A 445 -12.52 -2.32 7.32
CA GLU A 445 -11.32 -2.63 6.53
C GLU A 445 -10.27 -1.51 6.63
N THR A 446 -10.74 -0.27 6.71
CA THR A 446 -9.88 0.92 6.71
C THR A 446 -10.27 1.84 7.84
N GLU A 447 -9.29 2.25 8.62
CA GLU A 447 -9.52 3.20 9.71
C GLU A 447 -9.99 4.54 9.18
N GLY A 448 -11.01 5.12 9.82
CA GLY A 448 -11.59 6.42 9.45
C GLY A 448 -12.63 6.36 8.32
N GLU A 449 -12.76 5.23 7.65
CA GLU A 449 -13.81 5.00 6.66
C GLU A 449 -15.05 4.35 7.32
N PRO A 450 -16.25 4.61 6.80
CA PRO A 450 -17.44 3.93 7.28
C PRO A 450 -17.35 2.42 6.97
N PRO A 451 -17.83 1.55 7.88
CA PRO A 451 -17.76 0.11 7.65
C PRO A 451 -18.62 -0.32 6.46
N VAL A 452 -18.19 -1.38 5.80
CA VAL A 452 -19.02 -2.08 4.81
C VAL A 452 -20.13 -2.83 5.55
N VAL A 453 -21.39 -2.46 5.31
CA VAL A 453 -22.54 -3.09 5.98
C VAL A 453 -23.03 -4.28 5.15
N LEU A 454 -22.72 -5.46 5.62
CA LEU A 454 -23.07 -6.74 5.03
C LEU A 454 -24.36 -7.25 5.68
N LYS A 455 -25.44 -7.42 4.90
CA LYS A 455 -26.74 -7.91 5.40
C LYS A 455 -26.89 -9.41 5.13
N ARG A 456 -27.43 -10.12 6.13
CA ARG A 456 -27.72 -11.55 5.96
C ARG A 456 -28.69 -11.78 4.82
N VAL A 457 -28.32 -12.69 3.92
CA VAL A 457 -29.22 -13.18 2.86
C VAL A 457 -30.19 -14.19 3.49
N THR A 458 -31.48 -13.86 3.47
CA THR A 458 -32.55 -14.78 3.85
C THR A 458 -33.06 -15.48 2.59
N ASN A 459 -33.02 -16.82 2.59
CA ASN A 459 -33.60 -17.62 1.52
C ASN A 459 -35.12 -17.48 1.46
#